data_8614ae12a26451b66be7596765161ccd
#
_entry.id   8614ae12a26451b66be7596765161ccd
#
_cell.length_a   1.000
_cell.length_b   1.000
_cell.length_c   1.000
_cell.angle_alpha   90.00
_cell.angle_beta   90.00
_cell.angle_gamma   90.00
#
_symmetry.space_group_name_H-M   'P 1'
#
loop_
_entity.id
_entity.type
_entity.pdbx_description
1 polymer ?
#
loop_
_entity_poly.entity_id
_entity_poly.type
_entity_poly.pdbx_seq_one_letter_code
_entity_poly.pdbx_strand_id
1 'polypeptide(L)'
;MRMASYVPVQPEDELSFEPATIKTSLLTELDGWTRDARAEDNDRYFWHVGEVDKITRGGKFFVIGRKGSGKTAICEYLSRKQSHDYFAERLSFKNFPFNELYGQKDHGYTAPNQFITIWKFVIYSTVCRLMMRNEAVPAGVRADLSKLYEENLPLSRRVSRWVGKEFGASLFGLSGKIQKTEATAEREWIQRVNFLEDFVLEHLSDATYFILFDELDEDYREIKDNLESSEYIALITSLFKAVHDVRSTFASRGGNRVRPIVFLRDDIYELVRDADKNKWRDFRIDISWDEDKIRSLLAFRISRALDAKCKGILPFDTAWQMVFGKKKITGGGKRTGKQLNSFDYIARSTLLRPRDFVAYVKSCAEEAIEEGGRISPQLVRRVDRAFSNYLRDEFTDEIFAVLPDISAIFDVIVQLRKWNFSAQEFETVYRAQVAAGSIKEPNVTFVMKVLYHFSVIGNSPQAERFVFRYTNRESQLNLRERIIVHRGLFKSLQIL
;
A
#
# COMPACT_ATOMS: atom_id res chain seq x y z
N MET A 1 -11.65 -26.28 2.24
CA MET A 1 -11.16 -25.84 3.54
C MET A 1 -12.24 -25.00 4.21
N ARG A 2 -12.80 -25.46 5.34
CA ARG A 2 -13.97 -24.84 5.97
C ARG A 2 -13.62 -23.44 6.46
N MET A 3 -14.47 -22.47 6.17
CA MET A 3 -14.43 -21.12 6.74
C MET A 3 -14.39 -21.24 8.28
N ALA A 4 -13.43 -20.55 8.91
CA ALA A 4 -13.51 -20.33 10.35
C ALA A 4 -14.70 -19.37 10.58
N SER A 5 -15.84 -19.92 10.94
CA SER A 5 -16.99 -19.17 11.40
C SER A 5 -16.62 -18.45 12.69
N TYR A 6 -16.94 -17.17 12.77
CA TYR A 6 -16.92 -16.39 13.99
C TYR A 6 -17.74 -17.14 15.06
N VAL A 7 -17.08 -17.68 16.07
CA VAL A 7 -17.71 -18.22 17.26
C VAL A 7 -17.39 -17.25 18.38
N PRO A 8 -18.38 -16.54 18.93
CA PRO A 8 -18.16 -15.75 20.13
C PRO A 8 -17.79 -16.69 21.28
N VAL A 9 -16.69 -16.39 21.95
CA VAL A 9 -16.28 -17.12 23.18
C VAL A 9 -17.32 -16.86 24.25
N GLN A 10 -17.89 -17.93 24.82
CA GLN A 10 -18.78 -17.84 25.98
C GLN A 10 -17.99 -17.34 27.20
N PRO A 11 -18.61 -16.60 28.14
CA PRO A 11 -17.93 -15.96 29.27
C PRO A 11 -17.30 -16.91 30.32
N GLU A 12 -17.45 -18.20 30.18
CA GLU A 12 -17.13 -19.18 31.22
C GLU A 12 -15.70 -19.75 31.20
N ASP A 13 -14.88 -19.41 30.18
CA ASP A 13 -13.45 -19.68 30.19
C ASP A 13 -12.66 -18.49 30.77
N GLU A 14 -12.93 -18.14 32.02
CA GLU A 14 -12.11 -17.19 32.78
C GLU A 14 -10.72 -17.80 33.02
N LEU A 15 -9.77 -17.46 32.16
CA LEU A 15 -8.35 -17.65 32.43
C LEU A 15 -7.98 -16.80 33.64
N SER A 16 -7.73 -17.44 34.77
CA SER A 16 -7.26 -16.80 36.02
C SER A 16 -5.80 -16.37 35.87
N PHE A 17 -5.59 -15.16 35.34
CA PHE A 17 -4.29 -14.54 35.24
C PHE A 17 -4.17 -13.38 36.25
N GLU A 18 -3.04 -13.25 36.91
CA GLU A 18 -2.78 -12.11 37.77
C GLU A 18 -2.70 -10.79 36.95
N PRO A 19 -3.48 -9.75 37.27
CA PRO A 19 -3.65 -8.57 36.41
C PRO A 19 -2.37 -7.75 36.15
N ALA A 20 -1.37 -7.83 37.03
CA ALA A 20 -0.13 -7.05 36.89
C ALA A 20 0.86 -7.67 35.87
N THR A 21 0.99 -9.00 35.88
CA THR A 21 1.91 -9.74 34.97
C THR A 21 1.43 -9.70 33.51
N ILE A 22 0.12 -9.74 33.29
CA ILE A 22 -0.51 -9.61 31.98
C ILE A 22 -0.21 -8.23 31.36
N LYS A 23 -0.27 -7.15 32.15
CA LYS A 23 -0.09 -5.80 31.62
C LYS A 23 1.30 -5.55 31.05
N THR A 24 2.35 -6.00 31.74
CA THR A 24 3.73 -5.79 31.29
C THR A 24 4.02 -6.61 30.04
N SER A 25 3.60 -7.87 30.00
CA SER A 25 3.75 -8.74 28.81
C SER A 25 2.97 -8.19 27.61
N LEU A 26 1.73 -7.73 27.79
CA LEU A 26 0.94 -7.14 26.72
C LEU A 26 1.59 -5.86 26.17
N LEU A 27 2.08 -4.96 27.03
CA LEU A 27 2.72 -3.73 26.57
C LEU A 27 4.00 -4.01 25.79
N THR A 28 4.80 -5.00 26.21
CA THR A 28 5.99 -5.43 25.48
C THR A 28 5.64 -5.97 24.08
N GLU A 29 4.54 -6.74 23.95
CA GLU A 29 4.06 -7.21 22.67
C GLU A 29 3.57 -6.05 21.78
N LEU A 30 2.88 -5.05 22.35
CA LEU A 30 2.42 -3.88 21.61
C LEU A 30 3.58 -2.98 21.16
N ASP A 31 4.63 -2.85 21.99
CA ASP A 31 5.85 -2.17 21.63
C ASP A 31 6.60 -2.88 20.49
N GLY A 32 6.53 -4.20 20.46
CA GLY A 32 7.05 -5.04 19.37
C GLY A 32 6.35 -4.86 18.02
N TRP A 33 5.18 -4.21 17.97
CA TRP A 33 4.49 -3.99 16.69
C TRP A 33 5.33 -3.15 15.74
N THR A 34 5.32 -3.53 14.46
CA THR A 34 6.06 -2.80 13.42
C THR A 34 5.12 -2.13 12.42
N ARG A 35 5.57 -1.01 11.87
CA ARG A 35 4.90 -0.27 10.79
C ARG A 35 5.24 -0.82 9.41
N ASP A 36 6.30 -1.63 9.31
CA ASP A 36 6.72 -2.31 8.08
C ASP A 36 6.12 -3.72 8.04
N ALA A 37 5.17 -3.94 7.12
CA ALA A 37 4.52 -5.24 6.95
C ALA A 37 5.48 -6.39 6.59
N ARG A 38 6.68 -6.08 6.09
CA ARG A 38 7.70 -7.10 5.76
C ARG A 38 8.40 -7.62 7.00
N ALA A 39 8.58 -6.74 7.99
CA ALA A 39 9.20 -7.07 9.27
C ALA A 39 8.18 -7.61 10.29
N GLU A 40 6.88 -7.56 9.96
CA GLU A 40 5.80 -8.03 10.82
C GLU A 40 5.70 -9.55 10.80
N ASP A 41 5.36 -10.14 11.94
CA ASP A 41 4.87 -11.53 12.01
C ASP A 41 3.45 -11.59 11.40
N ASN A 42 3.40 -11.73 10.07
CA ASN A 42 2.14 -11.75 9.35
C ASN A 42 1.29 -12.99 9.66
N ASP A 43 1.88 -14.10 10.08
CA ASP A 43 1.13 -15.30 10.48
C ASP A 43 0.34 -15.04 11.76
N ARG A 44 0.87 -14.20 12.63
CA ARG A 44 0.25 -13.83 13.90
C ARG A 44 -0.70 -12.63 13.76
N TYR A 45 -0.29 -11.58 13.04
CA TYR A 45 -0.94 -10.27 13.07
C TYR A 45 -1.69 -9.86 11.80
N PHE A 46 -1.67 -10.69 10.76
CA PHE A 46 -2.45 -10.39 9.56
C PHE A 46 -3.95 -10.63 9.80
N TRP A 47 -4.71 -9.55 9.80
CA TRP A 47 -6.15 -9.62 9.86
C TRP A 47 -6.74 -9.81 8.46
N HIS A 48 -7.40 -10.97 8.26
CA HIS A 48 -7.95 -11.34 6.98
C HIS A 48 -9.21 -10.53 6.66
N VAL A 49 -9.09 -9.58 5.74
CA VAL A 49 -10.23 -8.79 5.24
C VAL A 49 -10.89 -9.49 4.05
N GLY A 50 -12.20 -9.31 3.90
CA GLY A 50 -12.97 -9.97 2.81
C GLY A 50 -12.49 -9.63 1.39
N GLU A 51 -11.75 -8.55 1.25
CA GLU A 51 -11.08 -8.16 0.02
C GLU A 51 -10.05 -9.21 -0.44
N VAL A 52 -9.35 -9.87 0.48
CA VAL A 52 -8.36 -10.92 0.19
C VAL A 52 -9.01 -12.12 -0.49
N ASP A 53 -10.22 -12.51 -0.08
CA ASP A 53 -10.95 -13.61 -0.73
C ASP A 53 -11.28 -13.32 -2.19
N LYS A 54 -11.67 -12.07 -2.49
CA LYS A 54 -11.96 -11.66 -3.88
C LYS A 54 -10.72 -11.70 -4.76
N ILE A 55 -9.55 -11.39 -4.19
CA ILE A 55 -8.25 -11.47 -4.87
C ILE A 55 -7.88 -12.95 -5.09
N THR A 56 -7.95 -13.78 -4.06
CA THR A 56 -7.56 -15.19 -4.13
C THR A 56 -8.46 -16.00 -5.04
N ARG A 57 -9.76 -15.68 -5.14
CA ARG A 57 -10.69 -16.29 -6.10
C ARG A 57 -10.43 -15.86 -7.54
N GLY A 58 -9.59 -14.83 -7.74
CA GLY A 58 -9.19 -14.35 -9.06
C GLY A 58 -10.15 -13.38 -9.74
N GLY A 59 -11.21 -12.92 -9.05
CA GLY A 59 -12.13 -11.91 -9.59
C GLY A 59 -11.58 -10.49 -9.55
N LYS A 60 -10.59 -10.23 -8.68
CA LYS A 60 -9.96 -8.91 -8.51
C LYS A 60 -8.46 -9.05 -8.59
N PHE A 61 -7.81 -8.15 -9.36
CA PHE A 61 -6.38 -8.19 -9.58
C PHE A 61 -5.71 -6.80 -9.65
N PHE A 62 -6.47 -5.73 -9.50
CA PHE A 62 -5.95 -4.38 -9.26
C PHE A 62 -6.31 -3.94 -7.86
N VAL A 63 -5.32 -3.93 -6.97
CA VAL A 63 -5.48 -3.62 -5.54
C VAL A 63 -5.00 -2.20 -5.30
N ILE A 64 -5.95 -1.30 -5.12
CA ILE A 64 -5.69 0.14 -5.01
C ILE A 64 -5.93 0.58 -3.57
N GLY A 65 -5.06 1.43 -3.05
CA GLY A 65 -5.25 1.97 -1.70
C GLY A 65 -4.19 2.98 -1.32
N ARG A 66 -4.48 3.79 -0.30
CA ARG A 66 -3.57 4.82 0.21
C ARG A 66 -2.29 4.20 0.79
N LYS A 67 -1.22 4.99 0.91
CA LYS A 67 -0.03 4.59 1.67
C LYS A 67 -0.45 4.21 3.11
N GLY A 68 0.08 3.10 3.63
CA GLY A 68 -0.28 2.61 4.97
C GLY A 68 -1.64 1.90 5.09
N SER A 69 -2.36 1.66 3.99
CA SER A 69 -3.65 0.92 3.99
C SER A 69 -3.51 -0.61 4.08
N GLY A 70 -2.29 -1.17 4.09
CA GLY A 70 -2.06 -2.61 4.22
C GLY A 70 -1.87 -3.36 2.91
N LYS A 71 -1.68 -2.68 1.76
CA LYS A 71 -1.39 -3.33 0.46
C LYS A 71 -0.23 -4.33 0.56
N THR A 72 0.90 -3.90 1.08
CA THR A 72 2.09 -4.75 1.28
C THR A 72 1.81 -5.90 2.25
N ALA A 73 0.98 -5.71 3.30
CA ALA A 73 0.59 -6.80 4.19
C ALA A 73 -0.21 -7.87 3.47
N ILE A 74 -1.14 -7.48 2.57
CA ILE A 74 -1.88 -8.42 1.72
C ILE A 74 -0.91 -9.13 0.75
N CYS A 75 0.02 -8.40 0.16
CA CYS A 75 1.02 -8.97 -0.74
C CYS A 75 1.90 -10.00 -0.02
N GLU A 76 2.40 -9.69 1.18
CA GLU A 76 3.18 -10.60 2.03
C GLU A 76 2.37 -11.85 2.40
N TYR A 77 1.12 -11.68 2.85
CA TYR A 77 0.23 -12.79 3.18
C TYR A 77 0.04 -13.73 1.98
N LEU A 78 -0.22 -13.17 0.79
CA LEU A 78 -0.39 -13.97 -0.43
C LEU A 78 0.91 -14.65 -0.86
N SER A 79 2.07 -14.01 -0.68
CA SER A 79 3.37 -14.57 -1.09
C SER A 79 3.85 -15.70 -0.17
N ARG A 80 3.45 -15.67 1.12
CA ARG A 80 3.86 -16.69 2.12
C ARG A 80 2.95 -17.91 2.16
N LYS A 81 1.77 -17.83 1.53
CA LYS A 81 0.86 -18.97 1.50
C LYS A 81 1.50 -20.15 0.78
N GLN A 82 1.57 -21.30 1.47
CA GLN A 82 2.14 -22.54 0.93
C GLN A 82 1.05 -23.58 0.72
N SER A 83 0.97 -24.13 -0.49
CA SER A 83 0.12 -25.26 -0.83
C SER A 83 0.70 -25.90 -2.08
N HIS A 84 0.42 -27.20 -2.28
CA HIS A 84 0.88 -27.96 -3.45
C HIS A 84 0.31 -27.46 -4.78
N ASP A 85 -0.80 -26.71 -4.73
CA ASP A 85 -1.52 -26.15 -5.86
C ASP A 85 -1.45 -24.61 -5.93
N TYR A 86 -0.58 -24.00 -5.12
CA TYR A 86 -0.48 -22.55 -5.01
C TYR A 86 0.99 -22.11 -5.00
N PHE A 87 1.37 -21.35 -6.02
CA PHE A 87 2.70 -20.79 -6.18
C PHE A 87 2.60 -19.28 -6.29
N ALA A 88 3.37 -18.56 -5.51
CA ALA A 88 3.37 -17.10 -5.53
C ALA A 88 4.80 -16.54 -5.54
N GLU A 89 4.99 -15.46 -6.27
CA GLU A 89 6.22 -14.68 -6.22
C GLU A 89 5.87 -13.19 -6.10
N ARG A 90 6.45 -12.54 -5.10
CA ARG A 90 6.40 -11.10 -4.95
C ARG A 90 7.51 -10.45 -5.75
N LEU A 91 7.16 -9.54 -6.62
CA LEU A 91 8.06 -8.66 -7.35
C LEU A 91 8.06 -7.30 -6.65
N SER A 92 9.07 -7.07 -5.80
CA SER A 92 9.26 -5.80 -5.13
C SER A 92 10.06 -4.87 -6.03
N PHE A 93 9.50 -3.71 -6.33
CA PHE A 93 10.15 -2.66 -7.12
C PHE A 93 10.87 -1.63 -6.24
N LYS A 94 11.04 -1.92 -4.96
CA LYS A 94 11.87 -1.10 -4.08
C LYS A 94 13.32 -1.12 -4.52
N ASN A 95 13.90 0.08 -4.69
CA ASN A 95 15.26 0.26 -5.23
C ASN A 95 15.47 -0.41 -6.61
N PHE A 96 14.41 -0.53 -7.40
CA PHE A 96 14.49 -1.09 -8.74
C PHE A 96 14.97 0.00 -9.73
N PRO A 97 15.96 -0.30 -10.60
CA PRO A 97 16.39 0.65 -11.61
C PRO A 97 15.38 0.70 -12.77
N PHE A 98 14.36 1.53 -12.65
CA PHE A 98 13.32 1.67 -13.67
C PHE A 98 13.88 2.06 -15.06
N ASN A 99 15.03 2.72 -15.11
CA ASN A 99 15.76 3.02 -16.36
C ASN A 99 16.00 1.77 -17.21
N GLU A 100 16.19 0.62 -16.60
CA GLU A 100 16.29 -0.67 -17.32
C GLU A 100 15.01 -0.99 -18.09
N LEU A 101 13.84 -0.67 -17.53
CA LEU A 101 12.56 -0.86 -18.19
C LEU A 101 12.31 0.24 -19.24
N TYR A 102 12.66 1.48 -18.95
CA TYR A 102 12.52 2.58 -19.92
C TYR A 102 13.35 2.33 -21.18
N GLY A 103 14.55 1.74 -21.03
CA GLY A 103 15.40 1.33 -22.14
C GLY A 103 14.79 0.25 -23.04
N GLN A 104 13.73 -0.46 -22.57
CA GLN A 104 13.03 -1.50 -23.34
C GLN A 104 11.75 -0.97 -24.00
N LYS A 105 11.64 0.32 -24.21
CA LYS A 105 10.51 0.97 -24.87
C LYS A 105 10.35 0.45 -26.30
N ASP A 106 9.18 -0.05 -26.62
CA ASP A 106 8.84 -0.50 -27.98
C ASP A 106 8.39 0.71 -28.82
N HIS A 107 9.24 1.13 -29.73
CA HIS A 107 9.00 2.29 -30.61
C HIS A 107 7.96 2.03 -31.71
N GLY A 108 7.58 0.77 -31.93
CA GLY A 108 6.50 0.40 -32.86
C GLY A 108 5.10 0.73 -32.32
N TYR A 109 4.98 1.02 -31.02
CA TYR A 109 3.72 1.41 -30.38
C TYR A 109 3.74 2.87 -29.92
N THR A 110 2.55 3.47 -29.91
CA THR A 110 2.34 4.79 -29.29
C THR A 110 2.15 4.66 -27.78
N ALA A 111 2.52 5.70 -27.00
CA ALA A 111 2.18 5.76 -25.58
C ALA A 111 0.65 5.64 -25.38
N PRO A 112 0.14 4.89 -24.40
CA PRO A 112 0.86 4.25 -23.30
C PRO A 112 1.21 2.77 -23.55
N ASN A 113 1.16 2.25 -24.78
CA ASN A 113 1.30 0.81 -25.07
C ASN A 113 2.76 0.33 -25.18
N GLN A 114 3.71 1.23 -25.14
CA GLN A 114 5.13 0.99 -25.44
C GLN A 114 5.83 0.00 -24.50
N PHE A 115 5.26 -0.25 -23.32
CA PHE A 115 5.86 -1.16 -22.33
C PHE A 115 5.05 -2.44 -22.10
N ILE A 116 3.98 -2.70 -22.87
CA ILE A 116 3.14 -3.88 -22.67
C ILE A 116 3.95 -5.16 -22.87
N THR A 117 4.77 -5.20 -23.91
CA THR A 117 5.57 -6.37 -24.28
C THR A 117 6.55 -6.76 -23.17
N ILE A 118 7.26 -5.77 -22.60
CA ILE A 118 8.20 -6.05 -21.51
C ILE A 118 7.49 -6.53 -20.24
N TRP A 119 6.30 -5.97 -19.91
CA TRP A 119 5.55 -6.44 -18.77
C TRP A 119 5.01 -7.87 -18.94
N LYS A 120 4.52 -8.22 -20.12
CA LYS A 120 4.12 -9.60 -20.44
C LYS A 120 5.31 -10.54 -20.29
N PHE A 121 6.48 -10.12 -20.78
CA PHE A 121 7.71 -10.89 -20.67
C PHE A 121 8.09 -11.12 -19.19
N VAL A 122 8.05 -10.11 -18.36
CA VAL A 122 8.31 -10.23 -16.91
C VAL A 122 7.32 -11.18 -16.24
N ILE A 123 6.02 -11.09 -16.59
CA ILE A 123 4.98 -11.98 -16.06
C ILE A 123 5.28 -13.44 -16.45
N TYR A 124 5.47 -13.73 -17.74
CA TYR A 124 5.70 -15.09 -18.20
C TYR A 124 7.01 -15.69 -17.71
N SER A 125 8.08 -14.90 -17.66
CA SER A 125 9.34 -15.33 -17.07
C SER A 125 9.21 -15.68 -15.58
N THR A 126 8.38 -14.93 -14.85
CA THR A 126 8.09 -15.23 -13.45
C THR A 126 7.23 -16.50 -13.32
N VAL A 127 6.27 -16.72 -14.20
CA VAL A 127 5.49 -17.98 -14.24
C VAL A 127 6.42 -19.16 -14.48
N CYS A 128 7.33 -19.08 -15.45
CA CYS A 128 8.32 -20.15 -15.73
C CYS A 128 9.17 -20.45 -14.48
N ARG A 129 9.58 -19.43 -13.72
CA ARG A 129 10.29 -19.64 -12.45
C ARG A 129 9.44 -20.37 -11.40
N LEU A 130 8.17 -20.05 -11.31
CA LEU A 130 7.25 -20.72 -10.39
C LEU A 130 6.96 -22.15 -10.84
N MET A 131 6.84 -22.41 -12.16
CA MET A 131 6.69 -23.75 -12.73
C MET A 131 7.89 -24.65 -12.41
N MET A 132 9.11 -24.11 -12.37
CA MET A 132 10.32 -24.83 -11.98
C MET A 132 10.23 -25.42 -10.56
N ARG A 133 9.50 -24.75 -9.64
CA ARG A 133 9.28 -25.18 -8.27
C ARG A 133 8.10 -26.16 -8.10
N ASN A 134 7.30 -26.33 -9.13
CA ASN A 134 6.11 -27.16 -9.06
C ASN A 134 6.39 -28.58 -9.55
N GLU A 135 6.33 -29.55 -8.66
CA GLU A 135 6.58 -30.96 -8.97
C GLU A 135 5.58 -31.58 -9.95
N ALA A 136 4.40 -31.01 -10.09
CA ALA A 136 3.41 -31.45 -11.09
C ALA A 136 3.80 -31.06 -12.54
N VAL A 137 4.79 -30.18 -12.73
CA VAL A 137 5.38 -29.88 -14.04
C VAL A 137 6.39 -30.97 -14.40
N PRO A 138 6.39 -31.49 -15.65
CA PRO A 138 7.30 -32.56 -16.07
C PRO A 138 8.77 -32.28 -15.75
N ALA A 139 9.50 -33.28 -15.23
CA ALA A 139 10.88 -33.11 -14.78
C ALA A 139 11.82 -32.57 -15.88
N GLY A 140 11.63 -32.97 -17.14
CA GLY A 140 12.40 -32.44 -18.28
C GLY A 140 12.19 -30.95 -18.46
N VAL A 141 10.93 -30.49 -18.42
CA VAL A 141 10.59 -29.07 -18.51
C VAL A 141 11.22 -28.27 -17.36
N ARG A 142 11.13 -28.79 -16.13
CA ARG A 142 11.76 -28.16 -14.96
C ARG A 142 13.28 -28.05 -15.09
N ALA A 143 13.93 -29.12 -15.59
CA ALA A 143 15.37 -29.14 -15.83
C ALA A 143 15.79 -28.12 -16.91
N ASP A 144 15.01 -27.96 -17.94
CA ASP A 144 15.28 -26.97 -18.98
C ASP A 144 15.06 -25.54 -18.49
N LEU A 145 14.01 -25.30 -17.71
CA LEU A 145 13.79 -24.02 -17.07
C LEU A 145 14.91 -23.66 -16.08
N SER A 146 15.45 -24.64 -15.33
CA SER A 146 16.52 -24.40 -14.36
C SER A 146 17.85 -23.96 -15.01
N LYS A 147 18.07 -24.29 -16.28
CA LYS A 147 19.22 -23.79 -17.05
C LYS A 147 19.12 -22.30 -17.38
N LEU A 148 17.88 -21.79 -17.51
CA LEU A 148 17.62 -20.39 -17.88
C LEU A 148 17.44 -19.48 -16.66
N TYR A 149 16.75 -19.96 -15.65
CA TYR A 149 16.28 -19.15 -14.54
C TYR A 149 17.02 -19.48 -13.26
N GLU A 150 17.87 -18.58 -12.78
CA GLU A 150 18.52 -18.71 -11.48
C GLU A 150 17.57 -18.36 -10.34
N GLU A 151 17.59 -19.14 -9.24
CA GLU A 151 16.64 -18.99 -8.14
C GLU A 151 16.92 -17.74 -7.26
N ASN A 152 18.18 -17.36 -7.05
CA ASN A 152 18.59 -16.47 -5.97
C ASN A 152 19.02 -15.05 -6.37
N LEU A 153 18.66 -14.58 -7.55
CA LEU A 153 18.99 -13.20 -7.95
C LEU A 153 17.91 -12.20 -7.54
N PRO A 154 18.28 -10.98 -7.10
CA PRO A 154 17.35 -9.85 -6.92
C PRO A 154 16.60 -9.54 -8.21
N LEU A 155 15.36 -9.01 -8.09
CA LEU A 155 14.51 -8.72 -9.25
C LEU A 155 15.22 -7.86 -10.30
N SER A 156 15.92 -6.80 -9.88
CA SER A 156 16.67 -5.92 -10.79
C SER A 156 17.67 -6.68 -11.66
N ARG A 157 18.52 -7.53 -11.03
CA ARG A 157 19.51 -8.33 -11.77
C ARG A 157 18.85 -9.38 -12.68
N ARG A 158 17.71 -9.94 -12.24
CA ARG A 158 16.95 -10.88 -13.08
C ARG A 158 16.42 -10.19 -14.31
N VAL A 159 15.78 -9.02 -14.16
CA VAL A 159 15.22 -8.28 -15.29
C VAL A 159 16.33 -7.84 -16.23
N SER A 160 17.43 -7.26 -15.73
CA SER A 160 18.58 -6.88 -16.58
C SER A 160 19.15 -8.06 -17.38
N ARG A 161 19.21 -9.25 -16.77
CA ARG A 161 19.65 -10.47 -17.47
C ARG A 161 18.62 -10.94 -18.51
N TRP A 162 17.35 -10.95 -18.16
CA TRP A 162 16.27 -11.41 -19.05
C TRP A 162 16.11 -10.55 -20.31
N VAL A 163 16.41 -9.26 -20.22
CA VAL A 163 16.39 -8.35 -21.36
C VAL A 163 17.61 -8.53 -22.27
N GLY A 164 18.67 -9.20 -21.83
CA GLY A 164 19.88 -9.46 -22.59
C GLY A 164 19.66 -10.35 -23.82
N LYS A 165 20.47 -10.14 -24.88
CA LYS A 165 20.40 -10.94 -26.11
C LYS A 165 20.73 -12.41 -25.89
N GLU A 166 21.71 -12.70 -25.00
CA GLU A 166 22.12 -14.08 -24.67
C GLU A 166 20.98 -14.90 -24.05
N PHE A 167 20.20 -14.26 -23.20
CA PHE A 167 19.01 -14.89 -22.61
C PHE A 167 17.96 -15.21 -23.68
N GLY A 168 17.71 -14.31 -24.64
CA GLY A 168 16.81 -14.55 -25.76
C GLY A 168 17.25 -15.73 -26.63
N ALA A 169 18.53 -15.83 -26.96
CA ALA A 169 19.06 -16.95 -27.70
C ALA A 169 18.91 -18.29 -26.96
N SER A 170 19.17 -18.31 -25.65
CA SER A 170 19.00 -19.47 -24.78
C SER A 170 17.52 -19.87 -24.65
N LEU A 171 16.62 -18.90 -24.59
CA LEU A 171 15.17 -19.13 -24.51
C LEU A 171 14.66 -19.87 -25.76
N PHE A 172 15.04 -19.44 -26.97
CA PHE A 172 14.66 -20.13 -28.19
C PHE A 172 15.28 -21.53 -28.33
N GLY A 173 16.42 -21.75 -27.68
CA GLY A 173 17.08 -23.05 -27.61
C GLY A 173 16.25 -24.14 -26.91
N LEU A 174 15.32 -23.77 -26.00
CA LEU A 174 14.40 -24.72 -25.34
C LEU A 174 13.50 -25.48 -26.31
N SER A 175 13.14 -24.86 -27.44
CA SER A 175 12.22 -25.45 -28.40
C SER A 175 12.91 -26.41 -29.40
N GLY A 176 14.24 -26.52 -29.37
CA GLY A 176 15.00 -27.24 -30.41
C GLY A 176 14.88 -26.64 -31.82
N LYS A 177 14.18 -25.53 -31.97
CA LYS A 177 13.96 -24.84 -33.26
C LYS A 177 14.79 -23.57 -33.29
N ILE A 178 16.05 -23.69 -33.69
CA ILE A 178 16.90 -22.54 -33.99
C ILE A 178 16.51 -22.00 -35.36
N GLN A 179 15.56 -21.09 -35.44
CA GLN A 179 15.39 -20.24 -36.61
C GLN A 179 16.27 -18.99 -36.42
N LYS A 180 17.43 -18.96 -37.07
CA LYS A 180 18.18 -17.75 -37.31
C LYS A 180 17.39 -16.85 -38.25
N THR A 181 16.55 -15.98 -37.74
CA THR A 181 15.94 -14.90 -38.49
C THR A 181 16.61 -13.62 -38.09
N GLU A 182 17.16 -12.84 -39.00
CA GLU A 182 17.58 -11.46 -38.80
C GLU A 182 16.33 -10.61 -38.52
N ALA A 183 15.86 -10.65 -37.31
CA ALA A 183 14.73 -9.83 -36.87
C ALA A 183 15.26 -8.52 -36.28
N THR A 184 14.56 -7.42 -36.54
CA THR A 184 14.78 -6.17 -35.80
C THR A 184 14.55 -6.40 -34.31
N ALA A 185 15.21 -5.66 -33.42
CA ALA A 185 15.12 -5.82 -31.97
C ALA A 185 13.66 -5.85 -31.47
N GLU A 186 12.76 -5.10 -32.10
CA GLU A 186 11.33 -5.04 -31.78
C GLU A 186 10.59 -6.35 -32.10
N ARG A 187 10.85 -6.96 -33.23
CA ARG A 187 10.27 -8.26 -33.60
C ARG A 187 10.76 -9.37 -32.68
N GLU A 188 12.00 -9.27 -32.21
CA GLU A 188 12.57 -10.23 -31.26
C GLU A 188 11.81 -10.24 -29.91
N TRP A 189 11.39 -9.10 -29.38
CA TRP A 189 10.63 -9.01 -28.15
C TRP A 189 9.23 -9.66 -28.27
N ILE A 190 8.51 -9.37 -29.32
CA ILE A 190 7.21 -9.99 -29.60
C ILE A 190 7.36 -11.50 -29.72
N GLN A 191 8.39 -11.98 -30.42
CA GLN A 191 8.65 -13.42 -30.57
C GLN A 191 8.96 -14.07 -29.20
N ARG A 192 9.75 -13.43 -28.34
CA ARG A 192 10.05 -13.92 -26.98
C ARG A 192 8.77 -14.06 -26.15
N VAL A 193 7.90 -13.06 -26.20
CA VAL A 193 6.64 -13.06 -25.45
C VAL A 193 5.70 -14.15 -25.95
N ASN A 194 5.51 -14.26 -27.27
CA ASN A 194 4.67 -15.30 -27.87
C ASN A 194 5.20 -16.70 -27.55
N PHE A 195 6.52 -16.91 -27.64
CA PHE A 195 7.13 -18.17 -27.27
C PHE A 195 6.87 -18.54 -25.80
N LEU A 196 7.06 -17.59 -24.88
CA LEU A 196 6.79 -17.82 -23.46
C LEU A 196 5.32 -18.07 -23.16
N GLU A 197 4.41 -17.34 -23.84
CA GLU A 197 2.96 -17.54 -23.71
C GLU A 197 2.58 -18.96 -24.13
N ASP A 198 3.02 -19.40 -25.31
CA ASP A 198 2.75 -20.75 -25.83
C ASP A 198 3.38 -21.83 -24.94
N PHE A 199 4.63 -21.64 -24.50
CA PHE A 199 5.32 -22.55 -23.60
C PHE A 199 4.60 -22.71 -22.25
N VAL A 200 4.17 -21.61 -21.66
CA VAL A 200 3.42 -21.63 -20.39
C VAL A 200 2.07 -22.33 -20.60
N LEU A 201 1.34 -22.01 -21.67
CA LEU A 201 0.04 -22.64 -21.98
C LEU A 201 0.16 -24.16 -22.18
N GLU A 202 1.24 -24.62 -22.83
CA GLU A 202 1.47 -26.03 -23.10
C GLU A 202 1.83 -26.84 -21.85
N HIS A 203 2.59 -26.22 -20.91
CA HIS A 203 3.16 -26.93 -19.77
C HIS A 203 2.55 -26.55 -18.42
N LEU A 204 1.48 -25.73 -18.41
CA LEU A 204 0.84 -25.28 -17.20
C LEU A 204 0.12 -26.43 -16.48
N SER A 205 0.46 -26.66 -15.22
CA SER A 205 -0.23 -27.63 -14.35
C SER A 205 -1.58 -27.07 -13.85
N ASP A 206 -2.31 -27.87 -13.05
CA ASP A 206 -3.57 -27.44 -12.42
C ASP A 206 -3.37 -26.44 -11.26
N ALA A 207 -2.12 -26.15 -10.88
CA ALA A 207 -1.80 -25.19 -9.85
C ALA A 207 -2.09 -23.75 -10.27
N THR A 208 -2.24 -22.88 -9.28
CA THR A 208 -2.43 -21.43 -9.46
C THR A 208 -1.13 -20.68 -9.21
N TYR A 209 -0.76 -19.79 -10.12
CA TYR A 209 0.48 -19.03 -10.10
C TYR A 209 0.17 -17.54 -9.89
N PHE A 210 0.59 -16.99 -8.77
CA PHE A 210 0.40 -15.58 -8.42
C PHE A 210 1.69 -14.79 -8.65
N ILE A 211 1.59 -13.71 -9.40
CA ILE A 211 2.67 -12.75 -9.65
C ILE A 211 2.24 -11.43 -9.01
N LEU A 212 2.90 -11.04 -7.92
CA LEU A 212 2.47 -9.94 -7.08
C LEU A 212 3.39 -8.73 -7.30
N PHE A 213 2.90 -7.71 -8.00
CA PHE A 213 3.63 -6.46 -8.25
C PHE A 213 3.40 -5.49 -7.08
N ASP A 214 4.44 -5.20 -6.30
CA ASP A 214 4.37 -4.34 -5.13
C ASP A 214 5.48 -3.28 -5.16
N GLU A 215 5.28 -2.17 -4.44
CA GLU A 215 6.24 -1.08 -4.31
C GLU A 215 6.61 -0.42 -5.65
N LEU A 216 5.64 -0.28 -6.54
CA LEU A 216 5.82 0.36 -7.84
C LEU A 216 6.02 1.88 -7.73
N ASP A 217 5.76 2.47 -6.57
CA ASP A 217 5.79 3.92 -6.32
C ASP A 217 7.19 4.49 -6.00
N GLU A 218 8.24 3.68 -6.05
CA GLU A 218 9.62 4.15 -5.78
C GLU A 218 10.09 5.21 -6.77
N ASP A 219 9.80 5.05 -8.05
CA ASP A 219 10.25 5.98 -9.11
C ASP A 219 9.33 7.22 -9.22
N TYR A 220 8.24 7.26 -8.44
CA TYR A 220 7.31 8.38 -8.41
C TYR A 220 7.93 9.67 -7.85
N ARG A 221 9.14 9.62 -7.32
CA ARG A 221 9.84 10.73 -6.64
C ARG A 221 10.39 11.81 -7.58
N GLU A 222 10.47 11.56 -8.88
CA GLU A 222 11.19 12.44 -9.82
C GLU A 222 10.29 13.14 -10.86
N ILE A 223 9.03 13.42 -10.51
CA ILE A 223 8.08 14.11 -11.41
C ILE A 223 8.46 15.60 -11.67
N LYS A 224 9.72 15.97 -11.56
CA LYS A 224 10.14 17.36 -11.81
C LYS A 224 10.19 17.75 -13.29
N ASP A 225 10.37 16.79 -14.19
CA ASP A 225 10.38 17.03 -15.62
C ASP A 225 9.19 16.35 -16.29
N ASN A 226 8.40 17.14 -17.03
CA ASN A 226 7.16 16.71 -17.69
C ASN A 226 7.30 15.46 -18.60
N LEU A 227 8.52 15.12 -19.04
CA LEU A 227 8.81 13.96 -19.89
C LEU A 227 8.96 12.66 -19.06
N GLU A 228 9.71 12.68 -17.95
CA GLU A 228 9.92 11.48 -17.11
C GLU A 228 8.64 11.06 -16.38
N SER A 229 7.84 12.03 -15.91
CA SER A 229 6.52 11.72 -15.34
C SER A 229 5.59 11.05 -16.35
N SER A 230 5.66 11.44 -17.63
CA SER A 230 4.87 10.84 -18.69
C SER A 230 5.29 9.39 -18.98
N GLU A 231 6.59 9.09 -18.95
CA GLU A 231 7.12 7.73 -19.16
C GLU A 231 6.78 6.80 -18.01
N TYR A 232 6.91 7.26 -16.75
CA TYR A 232 6.47 6.49 -15.60
C TYR A 232 4.99 6.14 -15.65
N ILE A 233 4.11 7.12 -15.94
CA ILE A 233 2.68 6.87 -16.06
C ILE A 233 2.36 5.96 -17.25
N ALA A 234 3.09 6.08 -18.37
CA ALA A 234 2.96 5.18 -19.50
C ALA A 234 3.39 3.74 -19.15
N LEU A 235 4.47 3.58 -18.40
CA LEU A 235 4.95 2.30 -17.90
C LEU A 235 3.92 1.64 -16.99
N ILE A 236 3.37 2.37 -16.00
CA ILE A 236 2.33 1.86 -15.09
C ILE A 236 1.04 1.54 -15.87
N THR A 237 0.62 2.40 -16.79
CA THR A 237 -0.55 2.15 -17.66
C THR A 237 -0.38 0.87 -18.47
N SER A 238 0.80 0.68 -19.05
CA SER A 238 1.15 -0.53 -19.79
C SER A 238 1.13 -1.79 -18.93
N LEU A 239 1.53 -1.70 -17.65
CA LEU A 239 1.42 -2.82 -16.71
C LEU A 239 -0.05 -3.23 -16.51
N PHE A 240 -0.96 -2.27 -16.32
CA PHE A 240 -2.38 -2.58 -16.19
C PHE A 240 -2.93 -3.28 -17.43
N LYS A 241 -2.55 -2.82 -18.62
CA LYS A 241 -2.92 -3.45 -19.89
C LYS A 241 -2.35 -4.86 -20.01
N ALA A 242 -1.06 -5.04 -19.75
CA ALA A 242 -0.40 -6.34 -19.80
C ALA A 242 -1.03 -7.35 -18.84
N VAL A 243 -1.34 -6.94 -17.61
CA VAL A 243 -2.02 -7.77 -16.62
C VAL A 243 -3.42 -8.15 -17.08
N HIS A 244 -4.18 -7.20 -17.62
CA HIS A 244 -5.52 -7.46 -18.16
C HIS A 244 -5.47 -8.43 -19.33
N ASP A 245 -4.54 -8.27 -20.26
CA ASP A 245 -4.35 -9.14 -21.41
C ASP A 245 -3.98 -10.56 -21.01
N VAL A 246 -2.96 -10.71 -20.14
CA VAL A 246 -2.53 -12.03 -19.62
C VAL A 246 -3.70 -12.72 -18.92
N ARG A 247 -4.45 -11.99 -18.09
CA ARG A 247 -5.65 -12.55 -17.43
C ARG A 247 -6.69 -13.01 -18.42
N SER A 248 -6.94 -12.26 -19.48
CA SER A 248 -7.89 -12.61 -20.54
C SER A 248 -7.45 -13.86 -21.31
N THR A 249 -6.17 -13.95 -21.67
CA THR A 249 -5.58 -15.12 -22.34
C THR A 249 -5.77 -16.38 -21.50
N PHE A 250 -5.39 -16.32 -20.20
CA PHE A 250 -5.47 -17.49 -19.33
C PHE A 250 -6.87 -17.78 -18.79
N ALA A 251 -7.80 -16.83 -18.80
CA ALA A 251 -9.21 -17.13 -18.54
C ALA A 251 -9.82 -18.00 -19.63
N SER A 252 -9.47 -17.74 -20.91
CA SER A 252 -10.01 -18.45 -22.06
C SER A 252 -9.33 -19.79 -22.34
N ARG A 253 -8.02 -19.90 -22.11
CA ARG A 253 -7.21 -21.07 -22.51
C ARG A 253 -6.61 -21.83 -21.34
N GLY A 254 -6.21 -21.16 -20.26
CA GLY A 254 -5.45 -21.71 -19.12
C GLY A 254 -6.24 -21.86 -17.82
N GLY A 255 -7.57 -21.82 -17.85
CA GLY A 255 -8.41 -22.04 -16.65
C GLY A 255 -8.18 -21.02 -15.53
N ASN A 256 -7.77 -19.78 -15.86
CA ASN A 256 -7.51 -18.71 -14.91
C ASN A 256 -6.41 -19.01 -13.86
N ARG A 257 -5.41 -19.81 -14.25
CA ARG A 257 -4.34 -20.30 -13.37
C ARG A 257 -3.21 -19.29 -13.20
N VAL A 258 -2.93 -18.45 -14.18
CA VAL A 258 -1.94 -17.36 -14.09
C VAL A 258 -2.61 -16.10 -13.59
N ARG A 259 -2.17 -15.60 -12.42
CA ARG A 259 -2.83 -14.51 -11.69
C ARG A 259 -1.85 -13.39 -11.34
N PRO A 260 -1.49 -12.55 -12.28
CA PRO A 260 -0.77 -11.31 -11.96
C PRO A 260 -1.70 -10.36 -11.19
N ILE A 261 -1.17 -9.75 -10.12
CA ILE A 261 -1.88 -8.80 -9.25
C ILE A 261 -1.02 -7.56 -9.07
N VAL A 262 -1.62 -6.40 -9.24
CA VAL A 262 -0.94 -5.10 -9.08
C VAL A 262 -1.42 -4.41 -7.81
N PHE A 263 -0.47 -4.10 -6.92
CA PHE A 263 -0.69 -3.27 -5.75
C PHE A 263 -0.19 -1.87 -6.05
N LEU A 264 -1.10 -0.88 -6.06
CA LEU A 264 -0.75 0.49 -6.41
C LEU A 264 -1.39 1.50 -5.45
N ARG A 265 -0.72 2.63 -5.27
CA ARG A 265 -1.27 3.78 -4.53
C ARG A 265 -2.41 4.40 -5.33
N ASP A 266 -3.42 4.89 -4.63
CA ASP A 266 -4.61 5.48 -5.25
C ASP A 266 -4.31 6.82 -5.94
N ASP A 267 -3.41 7.63 -5.41
CA ASP A 267 -2.96 8.87 -6.02
C ASP A 267 -2.27 8.63 -7.38
N ILE A 268 -1.42 7.60 -7.49
CA ILE A 268 -0.79 7.21 -8.75
C ILE A 268 -1.84 6.66 -9.73
N TYR A 269 -2.76 5.80 -9.24
CA TYR A 269 -3.83 5.27 -10.07
C TYR A 269 -4.73 6.37 -10.65
N GLU A 270 -4.95 7.46 -9.94
CA GLU A 270 -5.70 8.61 -10.45
C GLU A 270 -5.03 9.29 -11.64
N LEU A 271 -3.70 9.30 -11.69
CA LEU A 271 -2.92 9.86 -12.81
C LEU A 271 -2.97 9.00 -14.07
N VAL A 272 -3.24 7.71 -13.93
CA VAL A 272 -3.39 6.80 -15.09
C VAL A 272 -4.58 7.25 -15.92
N ARG A 273 -4.34 7.58 -17.17
CA ARG A 273 -5.37 8.00 -18.14
C ARG A 273 -5.34 7.05 -19.34
N ASP A 274 -6.39 6.25 -19.47
CA ASP A 274 -6.54 5.31 -20.57
C ASP A 274 -8.02 5.06 -20.87
N ALA A 275 -8.34 4.76 -22.12
CA ALA A 275 -9.69 4.42 -22.56
C ALA A 275 -10.24 3.18 -21.85
N ASP A 276 -9.37 2.22 -21.52
CA ASP A 276 -9.74 0.97 -20.86
C ASP A 276 -9.87 1.10 -19.33
N LYS A 277 -9.55 2.24 -18.75
CA LYS A 277 -9.61 2.46 -17.30
C LYS A 277 -10.99 2.14 -16.70
N ASN A 278 -12.07 2.38 -17.46
CA ASN A 278 -13.42 2.05 -17.03
C ASN A 278 -13.64 0.53 -16.95
N LYS A 279 -13.06 -0.26 -17.88
CA LYS A 279 -13.13 -1.73 -17.87
C LYS A 279 -12.39 -2.30 -16.66
N TRP A 280 -11.29 -1.67 -16.22
CA TRP A 280 -10.51 -2.12 -15.07
C TRP A 280 -11.26 -1.97 -13.74
N ARG A 281 -12.32 -1.15 -13.68
CA ARG A 281 -13.17 -1.01 -12.48
C ARG A 281 -13.76 -2.34 -12.02
N ASP A 282 -14.14 -3.21 -12.96
CA ASP A 282 -14.71 -4.51 -12.64
C ASP A 282 -13.68 -5.44 -11.96
N PHE A 283 -12.40 -5.21 -12.21
CA PHE A 283 -11.29 -6.00 -11.70
C PHE A 283 -10.53 -5.31 -10.57
N ARG A 284 -10.92 -4.09 -10.25
CA ARG A 284 -10.32 -3.28 -9.17
C ARG A 284 -10.96 -3.60 -7.84
N ILE A 285 -10.16 -3.53 -6.79
CA ILE A 285 -10.60 -3.50 -5.41
C ILE A 285 -9.89 -2.37 -4.68
N ASP A 286 -10.65 -1.57 -3.93
CA ASP A 286 -10.13 -0.48 -3.13
C ASP A 286 -9.99 -0.92 -1.69
N ILE A 287 -8.77 -0.86 -1.17
CA ILE A 287 -8.50 -1.10 0.25
C ILE A 287 -8.81 0.18 1.00
N SER A 288 -9.95 0.17 1.67
CA SER A 288 -10.46 1.30 2.46
C SER A 288 -10.73 0.87 3.90
N TRP A 289 -10.51 1.80 4.82
CA TRP A 289 -10.70 1.62 6.25
C TRP A 289 -11.72 2.62 6.77
N ASP A 290 -12.58 2.15 7.62
CA ASP A 290 -13.51 2.90 8.45
C ASP A 290 -13.24 2.57 9.93
N GLU A 291 -13.95 3.22 10.83
CA GLU A 291 -13.77 2.99 12.26
C GLU A 291 -14.07 1.56 12.67
N ASP A 292 -15.08 0.92 12.08
CA ASP A 292 -15.49 -0.44 12.44
C ASP A 292 -14.44 -1.47 12.01
N LYS A 293 -13.88 -1.33 10.81
CA LYS A 293 -12.76 -2.17 10.35
C LYS A 293 -11.51 -1.96 11.20
N ILE A 294 -11.20 -0.72 11.59
CA ILE A 294 -10.07 -0.43 12.49
C ILE A 294 -10.31 -1.05 13.87
N ARG A 295 -11.51 -0.93 14.45
CA ARG A 295 -11.86 -1.57 15.71
C ARG A 295 -11.68 -3.08 15.65
N SER A 296 -12.15 -3.71 14.58
CA SER A 296 -11.99 -5.15 14.35
C SER A 296 -10.53 -5.56 14.21
N LEU A 297 -9.72 -4.80 13.46
CA LEU A 297 -8.28 -5.03 13.33
C LEU A 297 -7.57 -4.94 14.69
N LEU A 298 -7.87 -3.90 15.48
CA LEU A 298 -7.25 -3.69 16.79
C LEU A 298 -7.66 -4.77 17.79
N ALA A 299 -8.95 -5.16 17.80
CA ALA A 299 -9.42 -6.27 18.62
C ALA A 299 -8.68 -7.57 18.28
N PHE A 300 -8.53 -7.88 16.99
CA PHE A 300 -7.76 -9.03 16.53
C PHE A 300 -6.30 -8.95 16.99
N ARG A 301 -5.60 -7.84 16.74
CA ARG A 301 -4.18 -7.69 17.06
C ARG A 301 -3.91 -7.76 18.56
N ILE A 302 -4.76 -7.11 19.38
CA ILE A 302 -4.64 -7.17 20.84
C ILE A 302 -4.91 -8.59 21.35
N SER A 303 -5.92 -9.28 20.82
CA SER A 303 -6.17 -10.69 21.17
C SER A 303 -4.97 -11.60 20.87
N ARG A 304 -4.32 -11.39 19.74
CA ARG A 304 -3.10 -12.10 19.37
C ARG A 304 -1.87 -11.69 20.19
N ALA A 305 -1.81 -10.45 20.66
CA ALA A 305 -0.76 -9.99 21.57
C ALA A 305 -0.89 -10.64 22.97
N LEU A 306 -2.13 -10.86 23.43
CA LEU A 306 -2.41 -11.56 24.69
C LEU A 306 -2.07 -13.05 24.62
N ASP A 307 -2.46 -13.72 23.54
CA ASP A 307 -2.18 -15.14 23.29
C ASP A 307 -2.01 -15.39 21.80
N ALA A 308 -0.81 -15.72 21.38
CA ALA A 308 -0.47 -16.01 19.99
C ALA A 308 -1.27 -17.19 19.39
N LYS A 309 -1.70 -18.14 20.24
CA LYS A 309 -2.47 -19.32 19.85
C LYS A 309 -4.00 -19.12 19.98
N CYS A 310 -4.42 -17.96 20.47
CA CYS A 310 -5.83 -17.66 20.67
C CYS A 310 -6.60 -17.84 19.36
N LYS A 311 -7.62 -18.70 19.36
CA LYS A 311 -8.49 -18.91 18.18
C LYS A 311 -9.64 -17.91 18.13
N GLY A 312 -10.01 -17.31 19.26
CA GLY A 312 -11.06 -16.32 19.38
C GLY A 312 -10.53 -14.89 19.23
N ILE A 313 -11.42 -13.96 18.94
CA ILE A 313 -11.15 -12.52 18.94
C ILE A 313 -12.01 -11.92 20.04
N LEU A 314 -11.37 -11.25 20.99
CA LEU A 314 -12.09 -10.51 22.04
C LEU A 314 -12.96 -9.41 21.42
N PRO A 315 -14.13 -9.11 22.02
CA PRO A 315 -14.88 -7.91 21.66
C PRO A 315 -13.97 -6.67 21.76
N PHE A 316 -14.12 -5.73 20.82
CA PHE A 316 -13.24 -4.56 20.76
C PHE A 316 -13.11 -3.80 22.09
N ASP A 317 -14.25 -3.53 22.74
CA ASP A 317 -14.27 -2.79 24.00
C ASP A 317 -13.51 -3.50 25.11
N THR A 318 -13.60 -4.83 25.17
CA THR A 318 -12.82 -5.64 26.12
C THR A 318 -11.34 -5.56 25.82
N ALA A 319 -10.94 -5.88 24.61
CA ALA A 319 -9.54 -5.84 24.18
C ALA A 319 -8.92 -4.44 24.37
N TRP A 320 -9.63 -3.40 23.95
CA TRP A 320 -9.18 -2.03 24.05
C TRP A 320 -9.04 -1.54 25.51
N GLN A 321 -9.99 -1.91 26.38
CA GLN A 321 -9.95 -1.55 27.80
C GLN A 321 -8.80 -2.23 28.57
N MET A 322 -8.33 -3.41 28.13
CA MET A 322 -7.15 -4.06 28.71
C MET A 322 -5.89 -3.19 28.49
N VAL A 323 -5.80 -2.48 27.38
CA VAL A 323 -4.67 -1.61 27.02
C VAL A 323 -4.85 -0.20 27.61
N PHE A 324 -5.96 0.47 27.31
CA PHE A 324 -6.17 1.91 27.60
C PHE A 324 -7.05 2.17 28.82
N GLY A 325 -7.67 1.15 29.41
CA GLY A 325 -8.62 1.31 30.52
C GLY A 325 -9.90 2.04 30.09
N LYS A 326 -10.73 2.37 31.09
CA LYS A 326 -12.06 3.02 30.89
C LYS A 326 -12.04 4.55 31.01
N LYS A 327 -10.92 5.15 31.42
CA LYS A 327 -10.84 6.59 31.67
C LYS A 327 -10.97 7.39 30.38
N LYS A 328 -11.81 8.42 30.41
CA LYS A 328 -11.97 9.37 29.32
C LYS A 328 -10.82 10.37 29.28
N ILE A 329 -10.52 10.87 28.11
CA ILE A 329 -9.47 11.85 27.84
C ILE A 329 -10.14 13.19 27.54
N THR A 330 -9.72 14.26 28.23
CA THR A 330 -10.23 15.60 27.93
C THR A 330 -9.65 16.09 26.62
N GLY A 331 -10.50 16.33 25.62
CA GLY A 331 -10.12 16.93 24.35
C GLY A 331 -9.58 18.35 24.55
N GLY A 332 -8.41 18.65 23.98
CA GLY A 332 -7.82 20.00 24.07
C GLY A 332 -8.69 21.05 23.38
N GLY A 333 -8.98 22.12 24.09
CA GLY A 333 -9.73 23.30 23.69
C GLY A 333 -10.26 23.98 24.96
N LYS A 334 -9.92 25.25 25.16
CA LYS A 334 -10.28 26.00 26.40
C LYS A 334 -11.80 26.12 26.62
N ARG A 335 -12.64 25.81 25.64
CA ARG A 335 -14.09 26.07 25.71
C ARG A 335 -15.01 24.86 25.78
N THR A 336 -14.58 23.65 25.50
CA THR A 336 -15.55 22.53 25.34
C THR A 336 -15.28 21.31 26.19
N GLY A 337 -14.38 21.27 27.11
CA GLY A 337 -14.22 20.18 28.10
C GLY A 337 -14.69 18.75 27.66
N LYS A 338 -14.95 18.54 26.35
CA LYS A 338 -15.54 17.32 25.82
C LYS A 338 -14.64 16.13 26.15
N GLN A 339 -15.17 15.22 26.93
CA GLN A 339 -14.47 14.01 27.29
C GLN A 339 -14.72 12.95 26.20
N LEU A 340 -13.64 12.42 25.63
CA LEU A 340 -13.67 11.37 24.64
C LEU A 340 -13.16 10.07 25.25
N ASN A 341 -13.64 8.94 24.77
CA ASN A 341 -12.94 7.69 25.04
C ASN A 341 -11.59 7.69 24.33
N SER A 342 -10.67 6.81 24.72
CA SER A 342 -9.31 6.79 24.19
C SER A 342 -9.25 6.46 22.69
N PHE A 343 -10.16 5.61 22.18
CA PHE A 343 -10.20 5.29 20.74
C PHE A 343 -10.59 6.54 19.93
N ASP A 344 -11.69 7.21 20.25
CA ASP A 344 -12.14 8.41 19.52
C ASP A 344 -11.11 9.54 19.62
N TYR A 345 -10.42 9.63 20.77
CA TYR A 345 -9.34 10.59 20.96
C TYR A 345 -8.17 10.33 20.00
N ILE A 346 -7.77 9.09 19.82
CA ILE A 346 -6.70 8.68 18.91
C ILE A 346 -7.17 8.79 17.45
N ALA A 347 -8.34 8.23 17.14
CA ALA A 347 -8.88 8.16 15.78
C ALA A 347 -8.95 9.53 15.10
N ARG A 348 -9.37 10.59 15.82
CA ARG A 348 -9.43 11.96 15.27
C ARG A 348 -8.08 12.53 14.83
N SER A 349 -6.98 11.97 15.33
CA SER A 349 -5.61 12.39 14.98
C SER A 349 -5.00 11.56 13.86
N THR A 350 -5.65 10.46 13.45
CA THR A 350 -5.21 9.53 12.41
C THR A 350 -5.94 9.77 11.08
N LEU A 351 -5.44 9.16 10.02
CA LEU A 351 -6.13 9.09 8.72
C LEU A 351 -6.96 7.80 8.57
N LEU A 352 -7.36 7.18 9.68
CA LEU A 352 -8.01 5.87 9.73
C LEU A 352 -7.24 4.79 8.94
N ARG A 353 -5.91 4.79 9.04
CA ARG A 353 -5.04 3.77 8.43
C ARG A 353 -4.51 2.82 9.50
N PRO A 354 -4.40 1.51 9.24
CA PRO A 354 -3.78 0.56 10.18
C PRO A 354 -2.42 1.02 10.71
N ARG A 355 -1.56 1.54 9.81
CA ARG A 355 -0.23 2.03 10.17
C ARG A 355 -0.27 3.13 11.22
N ASP A 356 -1.23 4.05 11.12
CA ASP A 356 -1.35 5.17 12.07
C ASP A 356 -1.71 4.67 13.48
N PHE A 357 -2.63 3.71 13.58
CA PHE A 357 -3.00 3.11 14.87
C PHE A 357 -1.87 2.26 15.45
N VAL A 358 -1.18 1.48 14.62
CA VAL A 358 0.02 0.73 15.05
C VAL A 358 1.08 1.69 15.59
N ALA A 359 1.36 2.79 14.91
CA ALA A 359 2.31 3.80 15.36
C ALA A 359 1.90 4.42 16.69
N TYR A 360 0.63 4.80 16.82
CA TYR A 360 0.13 5.45 18.04
C TYR A 360 0.13 4.52 19.25
N VAL A 361 -0.39 3.28 19.08
CA VAL A 361 -0.46 2.27 20.15
C VAL A 361 0.94 1.87 20.59
N LYS A 362 1.87 1.63 19.63
CA LYS A 362 3.27 1.36 19.94
C LYS A 362 3.90 2.45 20.78
N SER A 363 3.78 3.73 20.38
CA SER A 363 4.34 4.84 21.15
C SER A 363 3.72 4.96 22.55
N CYS A 364 2.42 4.62 22.70
CA CYS A 364 1.81 4.56 24.02
C CYS A 364 2.34 3.42 24.88
N ALA A 365 2.63 2.26 24.29
CA ALA A 365 3.18 1.11 24.99
C ALA A 365 4.62 1.37 25.43
N GLU A 366 5.45 1.90 24.53
CA GLU A 366 6.85 2.27 24.78
C GLU A 366 6.96 3.23 26.00
N GLU A 367 6.27 4.37 25.98
CA GLU A 367 6.27 5.30 27.11
C GLU A 367 5.66 4.71 28.40
N ALA A 368 4.63 3.82 28.26
CA ALA A 368 4.04 3.19 29.43
C ALA A 368 4.97 2.17 30.11
N ILE A 369 5.81 1.49 29.36
CA ILE A 369 6.84 0.58 29.90
C ILE A 369 7.84 1.38 30.73
N GLU A 370 8.32 2.53 30.22
CA GLU A 370 9.24 3.42 30.94
C GLU A 370 8.64 3.99 32.22
N GLU A 371 7.33 4.25 32.26
CA GLU A 371 6.63 4.86 33.40
C GLU A 371 5.98 3.87 34.38
N GLY A 372 6.30 2.59 34.32
CA GLY A 372 5.79 1.61 35.28
C GLY A 372 4.51 0.88 34.84
N GLY A 373 4.28 0.77 33.53
CA GLY A 373 3.36 -0.23 32.94
C GLY A 373 1.90 0.17 32.87
N ARG A 374 1.55 1.46 32.76
CA ARG A 374 0.16 1.90 32.60
C ARG A 374 -0.02 2.99 31.54
N ILE A 375 -0.93 2.81 30.60
CA ILE A 375 -1.35 3.87 29.68
C ILE A 375 -2.40 4.75 30.37
N SER A 376 -2.01 5.93 30.79
CA SER A 376 -2.89 6.93 31.40
C SER A 376 -3.41 7.92 30.35
N PRO A 377 -4.54 8.64 30.61
CA PRO A 377 -4.99 9.74 29.75
C PRO A 377 -3.93 10.82 29.51
N GLN A 378 -3.09 11.09 30.51
CA GLN A 378 -1.99 12.04 30.40
C GLN A 378 -0.92 11.54 29.44
N LEU A 379 -0.54 10.27 29.53
CA LEU A 379 0.41 9.64 28.62
C LEU A 379 -0.10 9.71 27.16
N VAL A 380 -1.37 9.33 26.90
CA VAL A 380 -1.96 9.42 25.55
C VAL A 380 -1.88 10.85 25.00
N ARG A 381 -2.13 11.87 25.84
CA ARG A 381 -1.99 13.28 25.42
C ARG A 381 -0.56 13.69 25.13
N ARG A 382 0.42 13.11 25.80
CA ARG A 382 1.84 13.39 25.59
C ARG A 382 2.31 12.77 24.27
N VAL A 383 1.96 11.52 24.01
CA VAL A 383 2.24 10.82 22.77
C VAL A 383 1.66 11.53 21.53
N ASP A 384 0.59 12.30 21.68
CA ASP A 384 0.01 13.13 20.61
C ASP A 384 1.06 13.98 19.89
N ARG A 385 2.11 14.45 20.59
CA ARG A 385 3.16 15.28 19.98
C ARG A 385 4.08 14.45 19.09
N ALA A 386 4.53 13.31 19.60
CA ALA A 386 5.38 12.39 18.83
C ALA A 386 4.63 11.86 17.59
N PHE A 387 3.36 11.49 17.77
CA PHE A 387 2.51 11.07 16.66
C PHE A 387 2.27 12.19 15.63
N SER A 388 2.08 13.44 16.06
CA SER A 388 1.91 14.57 15.17
C SER A 388 3.16 14.83 14.32
N ASN A 389 4.35 14.67 14.87
CA ASN A 389 5.61 14.75 14.12
C ASN A 389 5.69 13.60 13.11
N TYR A 390 5.43 12.37 13.55
CA TYR A 390 5.36 11.21 12.65
C TYR A 390 4.41 11.45 11.48
N LEU A 391 3.20 11.95 11.75
CA LEU A 391 2.21 12.20 10.69
C LEU A 391 2.66 13.30 9.72
N ARG A 392 3.31 14.37 10.23
CA ARG A 392 3.89 15.41 9.38
C ARG A 392 4.97 14.84 8.45
N ASP A 393 5.84 14.00 8.98
CA ASP A 393 6.91 13.38 8.21
C ASP A 393 6.34 12.42 7.14
N GLU A 394 5.29 11.62 7.48
CA GLU A 394 4.56 10.80 6.50
C GLU A 394 3.94 11.64 5.37
N PHE A 395 3.33 12.78 5.70
CA PHE A 395 2.81 13.69 4.67
C PHE A 395 3.92 14.32 3.83
N THR A 396 5.03 14.68 4.45
CA THR A 396 6.19 15.21 3.72
C THR A 396 6.67 14.20 2.69
N ASP A 397 6.86 12.95 3.09
CA ASP A 397 7.28 11.87 2.19
C ASP A 397 6.28 11.59 1.08
N GLU A 398 4.97 11.64 1.37
CA GLU A 398 3.92 11.37 0.40
C GLU A 398 3.79 12.48 -0.65
N ILE A 399 3.99 13.74 -0.23
CA ILE A 399 3.72 14.94 -1.05
C ILE A 399 4.98 15.41 -1.79
N PHE A 400 6.17 15.11 -1.27
CA PHE A 400 7.44 15.64 -1.78
C PHE A 400 7.61 15.45 -3.30
N ALA A 401 7.16 14.32 -3.85
CA ALA A 401 7.24 14.05 -5.28
C ALA A 401 6.46 15.05 -6.14
N VAL A 402 5.34 15.57 -5.61
CA VAL A 402 4.44 16.51 -6.31
C VAL A 402 4.75 17.95 -5.94
N LEU A 403 5.09 18.19 -4.66
CA LEU A 403 5.43 19.51 -4.11
C LEU A 403 6.73 19.42 -3.30
N PRO A 404 7.89 19.58 -3.92
CA PRO A 404 9.18 19.51 -3.22
C PRO A 404 9.33 20.54 -2.10
N ASP A 405 8.61 21.67 -2.20
CA ASP A 405 8.65 22.75 -1.19
C ASP A 405 7.67 22.49 -0.03
N ILE A 406 7.18 21.26 0.17
CA ILE A 406 6.16 20.92 1.18
C ILE A 406 6.52 21.38 2.59
N SER A 407 7.79 21.34 2.97
CA SER A 407 8.23 21.83 4.29
C SER A 407 8.00 23.32 4.44
N ALA A 408 8.33 24.13 3.44
CA ALA A 408 8.07 25.57 3.44
C ALA A 408 6.55 25.87 3.37
N ILE A 409 5.77 25.00 2.73
CA ILE A 409 4.31 25.11 2.71
C ILE A 409 3.72 24.81 4.09
N PHE A 410 4.27 23.89 4.86
CA PHE A 410 3.88 23.70 6.26
C PHE A 410 4.19 24.94 7.11
N ASP A 411 5.29 25.64 6.85
CA ASP A 411 5.62 26.90 7.55
C ASP A 411 4.58 28.00 7.26
N VAL A 412 3.95 28.04 6.09
CA VAL A 412 2.81 28.92 5.80
C VAL A 412 1.66 28.62 6.79
N ILE A 413 1.35 27.35 7.02
CA ILE A 413 0.29 26.95 7.96
C ILE A 413 0.69 27.34 9.42
N VAL A 414 1.97 27.14 9.79
CA VAL A 414 2.49 27.56 11.10
C VAL A 414 2.34 29.06 11.30
N GLN A 415 2.64 29.88 10.29
CA GLN A 415 2.52 31.35 10.37
C GLN A 415 1.08 31.82 10.52
N LEU A 416 0.10 31.11 9.95
CA LEU A 416 -1.31 31.38 10.15
C LEU A 416 -1.77 31.21 11.60
N ARG A 417 -1.12 30.32 12.38
CA ARG A 417 -1.45 29.97 13.78
C ARG A 417 -2.93 29.62 14.00
N LYS A 418 -3.61 29.19 12.97
CA LYS A 418 -5.05 28.86 12.98
C LYS A 418 -5.25 27.48 12.39
N TRP A 419 -6.09 26.68 13.01
CA TRP A 419 -6.51 25.37 12.44
C TRP A 419 -7.64 25.52 11.41
N ASN A 420 -8.25 26.71 11.32
CA ASN A 420 -9.40 27.04 10.49
C ASN A 420 -9.17 28.44 9.88
N PHE A 421 -9.09 28.52 8.56
CA PHE A 421 -8.81 29.75 7.81
C PHE A 421 -9.56 29.78 6.48
N SER A 422 -9.62 30.93 5.83
CA SER A 422 -10.11 31.07 4.46
C SER A 422 -9.01 30.83 3.43
N ALA A 423 -9.39 30.51 2.20
CA ALA A 423 -8.43 30.42 1.09
C ALA A 423 -7.61 31.70 0.93
N GLN A 424 -8.24 32.86 1.11
CA GLN A 424 -7.57 34.16 0.99
C GLN A 424 -6.53 34.39 2.10
N GLU A 425 -6.82 33.98 3.35
CA GLU A 425 -5.82 34.06 4.45
C GLU A 425 -4.59 33.22 4.11
N PHE A 426 -4.77 32.01 3.60
CA PHE A 426 -3.66 31.15 3.18
C PHE A 426 -2.89 31.77 2.00
N GLU A 427 -3.59 32.24 0.97
CA GLU A 427 -2.97 32.83 -0.21
C GLU A 427 -2.09 34.04 0.13
N THR A 428 -2.53 34.90 1.05
CA THR A 428 -1.77 36.09 1.48
C THR A 428 -0.41 35.71 2.05
N VAL A 429 -0.36 34.77 2.99
CA VAL A 429 0.90 34.30 3.58
C VAL A 429 1.74 33.53 2.58
N TYR A 430 1.10 32.68 1.77
CA TYR A 430 1.76 31.88 0.74
C TYR A 430 2.49 32.75 -0.29
N ARG A 431 1.83 33.78 -0.84
CA ARG A 431 2.42 34.72 -1.82
C ARG A 431 3.64 35.46 -1.26
N ALA A 432 3.62 35.79 0.03
CA ALA A 432 4.78 36.38 0.68
C ALA A 432 6.00 35.42 0.70
N GLN A 433 5.78 34.12 0.91
CA GLN A 433 6.86 33.12 0.85
C GLN A 433 7.36 32.87 -0.58
N VAL A 434 6.48 32.92 -1.57
CA VAL A 434 6.88 32.85 -2.99
C VAL A 434 7.72 34.09 -3.35
N ALA A 435 7.31 35.29 -2.94
CA ALA A 435 8.07 36.51 -3.18
C ALA A 435 9.43 36.52 -2.47
N ALA A 436 9.55 35.89 -1.31
CA ALA A 436 10.80 35.69 -0.58
C ALA A 436 11.69 34.57 -1.18
N GLY A 437 11.23 33.84 -2.20
CA GLY A 437 11.95 32.76 -2.84
C GLY A 437 12.02 31.45 -2.04
N SER A 438 11.28 31.35 -0.93
CA SER A 438 11.23 30.14 -0.08
C SER A 438 10.37 29.05 -0.71
N ILE A 439 9.41 29.40 -1.55
CA ILE A 439 8.53 28.49 -2.29
C ILE A 439 8.65 28.79 -3.78
N LYS A 440 8.89 27.76 -4.57
CA LYS A 440 9.07 27.89 -6.05
C LYS A 440 7.77 27.77 -6.82
N GLU A 441 6.79 27.00 -6.30
CA GLU A 441 5.51 26.79 -6.96
C GLU A 441 4.61 28.04 -6.80
N PRO A 442 4.29 28.78 -7.87
CA PRO A 442 3.49 30.00 -7.74
C PRO A 442 1.97 29.76 -7.69
N ASN A 443 1.49 28.57 -8.06
CA ASN A 443 0.07 28.28 -8.19
C ASN A 443 -0.54 27.84 -6.86
N VAL A 444 -1.02 28.79 -6.07
CA VAL A 444 -1.67 28.57 -4.78
C VAL A 444 -2.83 27.57 -4.85
N THR A 445 -3.66 27.68 -5.90
CA THR A 445 -4.82 26.79 -6.09
C THR A 445 -4.39 25.34 -6.31
N PHE A 446 -3.32 25.11 -7.07
CA PHE A 446 -2.73 23.79 -7.25
C PHE A 446 -2.24 23.24 -5.93
N VAL A 447 -1.46 24.02 -5.18
CA VAL A 447 -0.96 23.61 -3.85
C VAL A 447 -2.09 23.24 -2.91
N MET A 448 -3.13 24.07 -2.80
CA MET A 448 -4.28 23.77 -1.95
C MET A 448 -5.02 22.49 -2.39
N LYS A 449 -5.13 22.24 -3.69
CA LYS A 449 -5.70 20.96 -4.20
C LYS A 449 -4.85 19.78 -3.82
N VAL A 450 -3.52 19.88 -3.88
CA VAL A 450 -2.59 18.81 -3.45
C VAL A 450 -2.72 18.57 -1.94
N LEU A 451 -2.68 19.63 -1.11
CA LEU A 451 -2.87 19.50 0.33
C LEU A 451 -4.22 18.85 0.70
N TYR A 452 -5.28 19.18 -0.03
CA TYR A 452 -6.60 18.55 0.15
C TYR A 452 -6.60 17.08 -0.29
N HIS A 453 -5.98 16.80 -1.41
CA HIS A 453 -5.86 15.43 -1.95
C HIS A 453 -5.21 14.49 -0.92
N PHE A 454 -4.14 14.93 -0.30
CA PHE A 454 -3.48 14.16 0.75
C PHE A 454 -4.13 14.29 2.13
N SER A 455 -5.19 15.10 2.27
CA SER A 455 -5.91 15.32 3.52
C SER A 455 -5.10 16.02 4.62
N VAL A 456 -4.09 16.79 4.23
CA VAL A 456 -3.43 17.77 5.12
C VAL A 456 -4.44 18.84 5.53
N ILE A 457 -5.26 19.27 4.56
CA ILE A 457 -6.40 20.18 4.77
C ILE A 457 -7.70 19.51 4.36
N GLY A 458 -8.80 20.02 4.91
CA GLY A 458 -10.18 19.66 4.57
C GLY A 458 -11.06 20.88 4.45
N ASN A 459 -12.35 20.68 4.20
CA ASN A 459 -13.36 21.72 4.22
C ASN A 459 -14.26 21.62 5.47
N SER A 460 -14.78 22.76 5.89
CA SER A 460 -15.81 22.87 6.92
C SER A 460 -17.02 23.63 6.35
N PRO A 461 -17.97 22.93 5.71
CA PRO A 461 -19.15 23.54 5.12
C PRO A 461 -20.09 24.13 6.17
N GLN A 462 -20.09 23.59 7.38
CA GLN A 462 -20.85 24.06 8.53
C GLN A 462 -20.02 23.89 9.80
N ALA A 463 -20.39 24.58 10.87
CA ALA A 463 -19.76 24.43 12.17
C ALA A 463 -19.78 22.93 12.60
N GLU A 464 -18.64 22.42 13.06
CA GLU A 464 -18.45 21.04 13.51
C GLU A 464 -18.61 19.94 12.44
N ARG A 465 -18.88 20.26 11.18
CA ARG A 465 -18.88 19.30 10.07
C ARG A 465 -17.60 19.44 9.26
N PHE A 466 -16.77 18.40 9.29
CA PHE A 466 -15.48 18.38 8.62
C PHE A 466 -15.48 17.35 7.49
N VAL A 467 -14.99 17.77 6.33
CA VAL A 467 -14.90 16.91 5.14
C VAL A 467 -13.44 16.83 4.71
N PHE A 468 -12.88 15.65 4.84
CA PHE A 468 -11.55 15.31 4.35
C PHE A 468 -11.64 14.24 3.26
N ARG A 469 -10.70 14.27 2.34
CA ARG A 469 -10.67 13.28 1.27
C ARG A 469 -10.47 11.84 1.77
N TYR A 470 -9.77 11.63 2.88
CA TYR A 470 -9.59 10.29 3.44
C TYR A 470 -10.90 9.67 3.94
N THR A 471 -11.87 10.47 4.35
CA THR A 471 -13.20 10.00 4.77
C THR A 471 -14.19 9.94 3.60
N ASN A 472 -14.03 10.79 2.60
CA ASN A 472 -14.86 10.81 1.39
C ASN A 472 -13.98 11.06 0.15
N ARG A 473 -13.64 9.99 -0.56
CA ARG A 473 -12.76 10.04 -1.75
C ARG A 473 -13.29 10.86 -2.91
N GLU A 474 -14.61 11.02 -3.01
CA GLU A 474 -15.26 11.79 -4.07
C GLU A 474 -15.34 13.29 -3.75
N SER A 475 -15.02 13.67 -2.51
CA SER A 475 -15.03 15.07 -2.11
C SER A 475 -13.96 15.88 -2.84
N GLN A 476 -14.31 17.11 -3.15
CA GLN A 476 -13.43 18.06 -3.82
C GLN A 476 -13.23 19.31 -2.95
N LEU A 477 -12.06 19.94 -3.10
CA LEU A 477 -11.77 21.19 -2.40
C LEU A 477 -12.72 22.30 -2.86
N ASN A 478 -13.42 22.91 -1.89
CA ASN A 478 -14.23 24.09 -2.10
C ASN A 478 -13.56 25.32 -1.46
N LEU A 479 -13.00 26.20 -2.28
CA LEU A 479 -12.29 27.40 -1.80
C LEU A 479 -13.20 28.47 -1.20
N ARG A 480 -14.52 28.35 -1.36
CA ARG A 480 -15.51 29.27 -0.75
C ARG A 480 -15.85 28.89 0.68
N GLU A 481 -15.57 27.66 1.08
CA GLU A 481 -15.77 27.17 2.44
C GLU A 481 -14.56 27.47 3.32
N ARG A 482 -14.76 27.34 4.63
CA ARG A 482 -13.62 27.36 5.57
C ARG A 482 -12.75 26.14 5.33
N ILE A 483 -11.46 26.37 5.37
CA ILE A 483 -10.43 25.35 5.23
C ILE A 483 -9.95 25.00 6.63
N ILE A 484 -9.80 23.72 6.91
CA ILE A 484 -9.35 23.21 8.20
C ILE A 484 -8.10 22.37 8.02
N VAL A 485 -7.20 22.44 8.98
CA VAL A 485 -6.02 21.58 9.06
C VAL A 485 -6.40 20.25 9.71
N HIS A 486 -5.82 19.16 9.25
CA HIS A 486 -6.02 17.84 9.87
C HIS A 486 -5.56 17.85 11.34
N ARG A 487 -6.41 17.34 12.24
CA ARG A 487 -6.19 17.37 13.68
C ARG A 487 -4.84 16.77 14.11
N GLY A 488 -4.41 15.71 13.45
CA GLY A 488 -3.15 15.05 13.71
C GLY A 488 -1.91 15.92 13.52
N LEU A 489 -2.01 17.04 12.80
CA LEU A 489 -0.89 17.97 12.56
C LEU A 489 -0.81 19.12 13.59
N PHE A 490 -1.79 19.28 14.48
CA PHE A 490 -1.86 20.47 15.34
C PHE A 490 -0.64 20.66 16.21
N LYS A 491 -0.07 19.58 16.74
CA LYS A 491 1.08 19.65 17.65
C LYS A 491 2.40 19.93 16.91
N SER A 492 2.61 19.29 15.76
CA SER A 492 3.81 19.49 14.93
C SER A 492 3.83 20.87 14.27
N LEU A 493 2.66 21.39 13.90
CA LEU A 493 2.52 22.73 13.30
C LEU A 493 2.23 23.84 14.33
N GLN A 494 2.26 23.53 15.63
CA GLN A 494 2.04 24.48 16.73
C GLN A 494 0.73 25.29 16.59
N ILE A 495 -0.32 24.65 16.06
CA ILE A 495 -1.64 25.25 15.89
C ILE A 495 -2.46 25.03 17.17
N LEU A 496 -3.03 26.08 17.72
CA LEU A 496 -3.82 26.07 18.95
C LEU A 496 -5.33 26.24 18.68
#